data_42aca688c68d99f3b1065bdc28039e25
#
_entry.id   42aca688c68d99f3b1065bdc28039e25
#
_cell.length_a   1.000
_cell.length_b   1.000
_cell.length_c   1.000
_cell.angle_alpha   90.00
_cell.angle_beta   90.00
_cell.angle_gamma   90.00
#
_symmetry.space_group_name_H-M   'P 1'
#
loop_
_entity.id
_entity.type
_entity.pdbx_description
1 polymer ?
#
loop_
_entity_poly.entity_id
_entity_poly.type
_entity_poly.pdbx_seq_one_letter_code
_entity_poly.pdbx_strand_id
1 'polypeptide(L)'
;MLEPDEAKVSSPVLRGLAPSNGGWPLGRDQDWTKILDWPGYRVYRHEINEKAKTLRLWVRRKSGNQKLVCSGCGQRAPRIHGIYEREVRDLPWSQYQATVVIELYRVDCPDCGVKAEKIEALPSKAPFSQRFEDAVGQACESAPVRRVARQFALPESTVRAMDLRYLERWAKRRRKPALRQMGVDEIYLGKSQKFLTVVSNLQSGEPLWFGWERKRETLDRFFETELSARQRKRIEAACVDMHEPFRLSLEQWVPQCRLIYDKFHVMQHANEAVSEVRRAEFFRKGGSARELIKGKHWLLLTRWVNLTRGKKQMLQQLLRLNRRLMKAYLLKESLDRLWAYRYPGAMMRYLQQWMDQLRWQRLQPMEKLANMLVKHLNGILNYCTNKIPFGVVEAINGNIKAILRRGRGYRDMNYLLLKAQRLAATKTEFFTFEKAA
;
A
#
# COMPACT_ATOMS: atom_id res chain seq x y z
N MET A 1 -33.60 -1.96 14.74
CA MET A 1 -32.87 -0.75 15.17
C MET A 1 -31.86 -1.22 16.19
N LEU A 2 -30.61 -1.30 15.80
CA LEU A 2 -29.47 -1.52 16.69
C LEU A 2 -28.53 -0.38 16.38
N GLU A 3 -28.27 0.45 17.38
CA GLU A 3 -27.34 1.57 17.32
C GLU A 3 -25.91 1.05 17.11
N PRO A 4 -25.05 1.75 16.37
CA PRO A 4 -23.67 1.36 16.22
C PRO A 4 -22.87 1.75 17.46
N ASP A 5 -22.26 0.75 18.10
CA ASP A 5 -21.26 0.93 19.16
C ASP A 5 -20.18 1.91 18.74
N GLU A 6 -20.03 2.98 19.50
CA GLU A 6 -18.90 3.89 19.42
C GLU A 6 -17.63 3.15 19.84
N ALA A 7 -16.84 2.75 18.83
CA ALA A 7 -15.49 2.29 19.05
C ALA A 7 -14.65 3.43 19.62
N LYS A 8 -14.46 3.45 20.93
CA LYS A 8 -13.48 4.28 21.62
C LYS A 8 -12.10 3.97 21.08
N VAL A 9 -11.61 4.81 20.18
CA VAL A 9 -10.21 4.81 19.76
C VAL A 9 -9.39 5.25 20.96
N SER A 10 -8.86 4.29 21.70
CA SER A 10 -7.87 4.56 22.74
C SER A 10 -6.57 5.00 22.06
N SER A 11 -6.25 6.28 22.15
CA SER A 11 -4.87 6.76 21.93
C SER A 11 -3.93 5.91 22.80
N PRO A 12 -2.71 5.61 22.34
CA PRO A 12 -1.70 5.04 23.19
C PRO A 12 -1.21 6.12 24.17
N VAL A 13 -2.01 6.35 25.18
CA VAL A 13 -1.58 7.08 26.37
C VAL A 13 -0.79 6.07 27.18
N LEU A 14 0.49 6.35 27.40
CA LEU A 14 1.28 5.74 28.44
C LEU A 14 0.41 5.65 29.71
N ARG A 15 -0.08 4.47 30.05
CA ARG A 15 -0.69 4.22 31.35
C ARG A 15 0.40 4.33 32.40
N GLY A 16 0.63 5.54 32.87
CA GLY A 16 1.37 5.78 34.08
C GLY A 16 0.58 5.25 35.25
N LEU A 17 1.25 4.58 36.13
CA LEU A 17 0.81 4.05 37.43
C LEU A 17 -0.13 5.03 38.16
N ALA A 18 -1.22 4.50 38.72
CA ALA A 18 -2.15 5.26 39.55
C ALA A 18 -1.43 5.92 40.73
N PRO A 19 -1.81 7.15 41.14
CA PRO A 19 -1.19 7.81 42.26
C PRO A 19 -1.63 7.14 43.56
N SER A 20 -0.70 6.55 44.29
CA SER A 20 -0.83 6.41 45.74
C SER A 20 -0.80 7.81 46.35
N ASN A 21 -1.59 8.08 47.39
CA ASN A 21 -1.75 9.33 48.09
C ASN A 21 -0.44 9.85 48.74
N GLY A 22 0.47 10.31 47.93
CA GLY A 22 1.68 11.01 48.34
C GLY A 22 1.98 11.97 47.20
N GLY A 23 1.88 13.27 47.49
CA GLY A 23 2.17 14.33 46.52
C GLY A 23 3.51 14.07 45.85
N TRP A 24 3.53 13.99 44.55
CA TRP A 24 4.75 13.88 43.75
C TRP A 24 5.60 15.12 44.00
N PRO A 25 6.81 14.98 44.55
CA PRO A 25 7.74 16.08 44.56
C PRO A 25 8.23 16.28 43.11
N LEU A 26 7.49 17.02 42.32
CA LEU A 26 7.97 17.57 41.05
C LEU A 26 9.13 18.54 41.34
N GLY A 27 10.33 18.00 41.53
CA GLY A 27 11.38 18.86 42.04
C GLY A 27 12.83 18.50 41.78
N ARG A 28 13.13 17.31 41.28
CA ARG A 28 14.53 16.94 41.01
C ARG A 28 14.77 16.81 39.50
N ASP A 29 15.74 17.56 38.97
CA ASP A 29 16.20 17.48 37.57
C ASP A 29 16.59 16.06 37.13
N GLN A 30 16.91 15.18 38.11
CA GLN A 30 17.17 13.76 37.85
C GLN A 30 15.95 12.98 37.35
N ASP A 31 14.75 13.33 37.80
CA ASP A 31 13.52 12.67 37.37
C ASP A 31 13.19 13.06 35.94
N TRP A 32 13.36 14.33 35.57
CA TRP A 32 13.21 14.78 34.19
C TRP A 32 14.21 14.15 33.20
N THR A 33 15.43 13.85 33.67
CA THR A 33 16.44 13.12 32.91
C THR A 33 15.96 11.73 32.53
N LYS A 34 15.35 11.01 33.47
CA LYS A 34 14.79 9.66 33.24
C LYS A 34 13.55 9.71 32.31
N ILE A 35 12.67 10.69 32.52
CA ILE A 35 11.46 10.89 31.70
C ILE A 35 11.83 11.26 30.25
N LEU A 36 12.77 12.21 30.08
CA LEU A 36 13.21 12.62 28.74
C LEU A 36 13.92 11.50 28.00
N ASP A 37 14.72 10.69 28.72
CA ASP A 37 15.46 9.54 28.20
C ASP A 37 16.22 9.81 26.89
N TRP A 38 16.98 10.92 26.85
CA TRP A 38 17.89 11.20 25.73
C TRP A 38 19.25 10.59 26.00
N PRO A 39 19.72 9.62 25.18
CA PRO A 39 20.99 8.95 25.39
C PRO A 39 22.16 9.94 25.47
N GLY A 40 22.94 9.88 26.53
CA GLY A 40 24.12 10.73 26.71
C GLY A 40 23.84 12.14 27.20
N TYR A 41 22.59 12.51 27.45
CA TYR A 41 22.21 13.83 27.97
C TYR A 41 21.54 13.73 29.33
N ARG A 42 21.60 14.85 30.09
CA ARG A 42 20.87 15.02 31.36
C ARG A 42 20.16 16.35 31.37
N VAL A 43 18.99 16.40 31.94
CA VAL A 43 18.28 17.65 32.21
C VAL A 43 18.99 18.32 33.43
N TYR A 44 19.26 19.60 33.33
CA TYR A 44 19.82 20.40 34.41
C TYR A 44 18.96 21.60 34.79
N ARG A 45 17.94 21.91 34.00
CA ARG A 45 16.94 22.95 34.26
C ARG A 45 15.64 22.59 33.58
N HIS A 46 14.53 22.89 34.21
CA HIS A 46 13.19 22.75 33.62
C HIS A 46 12.34 23.99 33.96
N GLU A 47 11.35 24.25 33.13
CA GLU A 47 10.37 25.32 33.29
C GLU A 47 9.02 24.86 32.81
N ILE A 48 8.01 24.99 33.66
CA ILE A 48 6.62 24.64 33.36
C ILE A 48 5.78 25.92 33.35
N ASN A 49 5.09 26.17 32.23
CA ASN A 49 4.09 27.22 32.16
C ASN A 49 2.70 26.57 32.11
N GLU A 50 2.01 26.61 33.24
CA GLU A 50 0.68 26.01 33.38
C GLU A 50 -0.39 26.67 32.51
N LYS A 51 -0.31 28.02 32.36
CA LYS A 51 -1.26 28.77 31.51
C LYS A 51 -1.08 28.48 30.03
N ALA A 52 0.15 28.48 29.55
CA ALA A 52 0.48 28.21 28.16
C ALA A 52 0.56 26.70 27.84
N LYS A 53 0.50 25.83 28.85
CA LYS A 53 0.68 24.37 28.71
C LYS A 53 1.96 24.01 27.96
N THR A 54 3.09 24.63 28.37
CA THR A 54 4.42 24.37 27.81
C THR A 54 5.37 23.88 28.89
N LEU A 55 6.26 22.95 28.48
CA LEU A 55 7.37 22.41 29.27
C LEU A 55 8.67 22.66 28.50
N ARG A 56 9.63 23.39 29.11
CA ARG A 56 10.97 23.58 28.55
C ARG A 56 11.98 22.80 29.39
N LEU A 57 12.82 21.99 28.74
CA LEU A 57 13.86 21.17 29.38
C LEU A 57 15.21 21.58 28.80
N TRP A 58 16.12 22.06 29.64
CA TRP A 58 17.50 22.34 29.25
C TRP A 58 18.38 21.12 29.49
N VAL A 59 19.05 20.66 28.46
CA VAL A 59 19.88 19.45 28.52
C VAL A 59 21.34 19.76 28.26
N ARG A 60 22.20 19.05 28.96
CA ARG A 60 23.66 19.04 28.72
C ARG A 60 24.19 17.61 28.68
N ARG A 61 25.36 17.46 28.08
CA ARG A 61 26.00 16.14 27.98
C ARG A 61 26.33 15.56 29.36
N LYS A 62 26.14 14.25 29.51
CA LYS A 62 26.68 13.48 30.66
C LYS A 62 28.19 13.39 30.51
N SER A 63 28.93 13.26 31.66
CA SER A 63 30.40 13.18 31.72
C SER A 63 30.88 11.97 30.96
N GLY A 64 30.60 11.23 30.26
CA GLY A 64 31.06 10.15 29.37
C GLY A 64 30.74 10.35 27.88
N ASN A 65 29.90 11.34 27.57
CA ASN A 65 29.45 11.58 26.20
C ASN A 65 30.27 12.68 25.51
N GLN A 66 31.55 12.41 25.34
CA GLN A 66 32.50 13.37 24.76
C GLN A 66 32.83 13.09 23.26
N LYS A 67 32.24 12.06 22.66
CA LYS A 67 32.51 11.72 21.26
C LYS A 67 31.80 12.71 20.34
N LEU A 68 32.57 13.60 19.72
CA LEU A 68 32.07 14.52 18.72
C LEU A 68 32.13 13.86 17.34
N VAL A 69 31.03 13.77 16.66
CA VAL A 69 30.92 13.15 15.34
C VAL A 69 30.50 14.22 14.33
N CYS A 70 31.21 14.33 13.22
CA CYS A 70 30.88 15.25 12.13
C CYS A 70 29.57 14.84 11.45
N SER A 71 28.62 15.78 11.25
CA SER A 71 27.38 15.48 10.53
C SER A 71 27.58 15.26 9.02
N GLY A 72 28.72 15.66 8.45
CA GLY A 72 29.03 15.48 7.03
C GLY A 72 29.52 14.07 6.70
N CYS A 73 30.67 13.69 7.24
CA CYS A 73 31.30 12.39 6.94
C CYS A 73 31.00 11.29 7.98
N GLY A 74 30.46 11.63 9.14
CA GLY A 74 30.23 10.67 10.23
C GLY A 74 31.48 10.28 11.01
N GLN A 75 32.64 10.86 10.70
CA GLN A 75 33.89 10.62 11.40
C GLN A 75 34.00 11.42 12.71
N ARG A 76 34.87 10.95 13.61
CA ARG A 76 35.15 11.67 14.85
C ARG A 76 35.91 12.97 14.55
N ALA A 77 35.39 14.07 15.04
CA ALA A 77 36.05 15.37 14.91
C ALA A 77 36.92 15.66 16.16
N PRO A 78 38.18 16.16 15.97
CA PRO A 78 39.11 16.35 17.08
C PRO A 78 38.87 17.62 17.90
N ARG A 79 38.27 18.66 17.30
CA ARG A 79 38.18 19.99 17.90
C ARG A 79 36.75 20.55 17.86
N ILE A 80 36.40 21.34 18.87
CA ILE A 80 35.21 22.18 18.90
C ILE A 80 35.58 23.54 18.32
N HIS A 81 34.82 23.96 17.31
CA HIS A 81 34.97 25.29 16.71
C HIS A 81 34.10 26.33 17.44
N GLY A 82 32.92 25.91 17.97
CA GLY A 82 32.03 26.79 18.68
C GLY A 82 30.83 26.03 19.27
N ILE A 83 30.10 26.72 20.14
CA ILE A 83 28.95 26.19 20.85
C ILE A 83 27.78 27.11 20.58
N TYR A 84 26.59 26.55 20.36
CA TYR A 84 25.34 27.28 20.22
C TYR A 84 24.16 26.50 20.79
N GLU A 85 23.18 27.20 21.29
CA GLU A 85 21.95 26.60 21.75
C GLU A 85 20.96 26.41 20.62
N ARG A 86 20.19 25.33 20.71
CA ARG A 86 19.09 25.05 19.80
C ARG A 86 17.87 24.54 20.54
N GLU A 87 16.73 25.12 20.20
CA GLU A 87 15.45 24.65 20.70
C GLU A 87 14.83 23.66 19.71
N VAL A 88 14.34 22.53 20.24
CA VAL A 88 13.67 21.50 19.45
C VAL A 88 12.40 21.06 20.15
N ARG A 89 11.32 20.96 19.41
CA ARG A 89 10.09 20.38 19.90
C ARG A 89 10.22 18.87 20.03
N ASP A 90 9.78 18.33 21.16
CA ASP A 90 9.78 16.91 21.45
C ASP A 90 8.36 16.38 21.68
N LEU A 91 8.23 15.09 21.99
CA LEU A 91 6.94 14.48 22.33
C LEU A 91 6.24 15.25 23.45
N PRO A 92 4.93 15.49 23.34
CA PRO A 92 4.20 16.13 24.42
C PRO A 92 4.27 15.28 25.68
N TRP A 93 4.39 15.95 26.83
CA TRP A 93 4.28 15.30 28.12
C TRP A 93 2.91 15.62 28.72
N SER A 94 2.02 14.63 28.80
CA SER A 94 0.63 14.83 29.18
C SER A 94 -0.02 15.94 28.31
N GLN A 95 -0.54 16.99 28.90
CA GLN A 95 -1.14 18.14 28.20
C GLN A 95 -0.14 19.23 27.78
N TYR A 96 1.16 19.07 28.12
CA TYR A 96 2.18 20.10 27.87
C TYR A 96 2.91 19.82 26.56
N GLN A 97 3.09 20.87 25.75
CA GLN A 97 4.01 20.84 24.63
C GLN A 97 5.45 20.91 25.15
N ALA A 98 6.22 19.86 24.91
CA ALA A 98 7.58 19.81 25.39
C ALA A 98 8.57 20.38 24.35
N THR A 99 9.48 21.22 24.83
CA THR A 99 10.62 21.79 24.07
C THR A 99 11.89 21.47 24.80
N VAL A 100 12.88 20.93 24.09
CA VAL A 100 14.22 20.65 24.63
C VAL A 100 15.18 21.70 24.10
N VAL A 101 15.88 22.36 25.01
CA VAL A 101 16.96 23.30 24.71
C VAL A 101 18.28 22.56 24.89
N ILE A 102 19.02 22.42 23.80
CA ILE A 102 20.25 21.64 23.76
C ILE A 102 21.44 22.47 23.28
N GLU A 103 22.57 22.35 23.98
CA GLU A 103 23.86 22.84 23.52
C GLU A 103 24.41 21.96 22.41
N LEU A 104 24.64 22.53 21.24
CA LEU A 104 25.19 21.89 20.06
C LEU A 104 26.58 22.42 19.76
N TYR A 105 27.47 21.53 19.34
CA TYR A 105 28.80 21.90 18.95
C TYR A 105 28.95 22.03 17.42
N ARG A 106 29.63 23.11 17.02
CA ARG A 106 30.28 23.16 15.71
C ARG A 106 31.63 22.48 15.86
N VAL A 107 31.89 21.50 15.03
CA VAL A 107 33.11 20.71 15.07
C VAL A 107 33.98 21.04 13.86
N ASP A 108 35.27 21.10 14.08
CA ASP A 108 36.28 21.27 13.02
C ASP A 108 36.68 19.89 12.52
N CYS A 109 36.17 19.54 11.32
CA CYS A 109 36.39 18.23 10.72
C CYS A 109 37.49 18.38 9.65
N PRO A 110 38.56 17.56 9.65
CA PRO A 110 39.63 17.61 8.66
C PRO A 110 39.11 17.48 7.22
N ASP A 111 38.11 16.63 6.98
CA ASP A 111 37.60 16.32 5.63
C ASP A 111 36.47 17.25 5.20
N CYS A 112 35.67 17.77 6.13
CA CYS A 112 34.43 18.50 5.82
C CYS A 112 34.48 19.98 6.20
N GLY A 113 35.55 20.44 6.87
CA GLY A 113 35.59 21.75 7.48
C GLY A 113 34.64 21.92 8.66
N VAL A 114 34.25 23.14 8.98
CA VAL A 114 33.37 23.42 10.11
C VAL A 114 31.94 22.94 9.83
N LYS A 115 31.47 21.96 10.61
CA LYS A 115 30.13 21.37 10.55
C LYS A 115 29.49 21.33 11.92
N ALA A 116 28.15 21.22 11.94
CA ALA A 116 27.48 20.84 13.19
C ALA A 116 27.82 19.40 13.54
N GLU A 117 27.83 19.08 14.83
CA GLU A 117 27.93 17.69 15.26
C GLU A 117 26.70 16.88 14.88
N LYS A 118 26.87 15.58 14.74
CA LYS A 118 25.80 14.62 14.53
C LYS A 118 25.25 14.16 15.86
N ILE A 119 23.98 14.43 16.12
CA ILE A 119 23.27 13.93 17.30
C ILE A 119 22.16 12.99 16.83
N GLU A 120 22.07 11.80 17.39
CA GLU A 120 21.12 10.78 17.00
C GLU A 120 19.65 11.22 17.22
N ALA A 121 19.40 11.93 18.33
CA ALA A 121 18.08 12.47 18.63
C ALA A 121 17.63 13.60 17.70
N LEU A 122 18.54 14.15 16.87
CA LEU A 122 18.28 15.30 15.99
C LEU A 122 18.59 14.95 14.51
N PRO A 123 17.66 14.34 13.78
CA PRO A 123 17.93 13.79 12.45
C PRO A 123 18.16 14.84 11.36
N SER A 124 17.78 16.08 11.62
CA SER A 124 17.86 17.18 10.64
C SER A 124 18.06 18.54 11.30
N LYS A 125 18.22 19.59 10.50
CA LYS A 125 18.21 20.98 10.97
C LYS A 125 16.82 21.47 11.39
N ALA A 126 15.75 20.68 11.19
CA ALA A 126 14.40 21.05 11.61
C ALA A 126 14.29 21.13 13.14
N PRO A 127 13.45 22.03 13.69
CA PRO A 127 13.34 22.26 15.14
C PRO A 127 12.52 21.15 15.83
N PHE A 128 12.81 19.88 15.53
CA PHE A 128 12.07 18.72 16.02
C PHE A 128 13.02 17.57 16.37
N SER A 129 12.70 16.82 17.44
CA SER A 129 13.39 15.58 17.75
C SER A 129 13.00 14.46 16.79
N GLN A 130 13.86 13.45 16.65
CA GLN A 130 13.56 12.30 15.79
C GLN A 130 12.30 11.57 16.26
N ARG A 131 12.15 11.32 17.53
CA ARG A 131 10.97 10.62 18.07
C ARG A 131 9.67 11.39 17.87
N PHE A 132 9.72 12.74 17.89
CA PHE A 132 8.57 13.56 17.55
C PHE A 132 8.22 13.42 16.03
N GLU A 133 9.22 13.45 15.16
CA GLU A 133 9.00 13.18 13.73
C GLU A 133 8.45 11.78 13.49
N ASP A 134 8.93 10.78 14.22
CA ASP A 134 8.45 9.40 14.11
C ASP A 134 7.00 9.26 14.58
N ALA A 135 6.61 9.93 15.67
CA ALA A 135 5.23 9.96 16.13
C ALA A 135 4.27 10.62 15.13
N VAL A 136 4.70 11.73 14.51
CA VAL A 136 3.94 12.37 13.43
C VAL A 136 3.82 11.45 12.22
N GLY A 137 4.90 10.76 11.83
CA GLY A 137 4.91 9.78 10.73
C GLY A 137 3.96 8.61 10.99
N GLN A 138 4.01 8.04 12.20
CA GLN A 138 3.08 6.97 12.62
C GLN A 138 1.62 7.43 12.57
N ALA A 139 1.31 8.63 13.05
CA ALA A 139 -0.03 9.19 12.94
C ALA A 139 -0.49 9.32 11.47
N CYS A 140 0.42 9.62 10.55
CA CYS A 140 0.15 9.69 9.12
C CYS A 140 -0.08 8.32 8.45
N GLU A 141 0.21 7.20 9.10
CA GLU A 141 -0.15 5.87 8.59
C GLU A 141 -1.68 5.66 8.58
N SER A 142 -2.35 6.12 9.63
CA SER A 142 -3.80 5.94 9.82
C SER A 142 -4.65 7.16 9.42
N ALA A 143 -4.09 8.37 9.42
CA ALA A 143 -4.81 9.61 9.20
C ALA A 143 -4.24 10.45 8.04
N PRO A 144 -5.06 11.27 7.35
CA PRO A 144 -4.55 12.21 6.35
C PRO A 144 -3.71 13.31 6.99
N VAL A 145 -2.72 13.82 6.24
CA VAL A 145 -1.79 14.90 6.66
C VAL A 145 -2.51 16.07 7.31
N ARG A 146 -3.62 16.52 6.73
CA ARG A 146 -4.42 17.64 7.27
C ARG A 146 -4.95 17.38 8.69
N ARG A 147 -5.37 16.16 9.01
CA ARG A 147 -5.84 15.80 10.35
C ARG A 147 -4.68 15.77 11.34
N VAL A 148 -3.57 15.16 10.94
CA VAL A 148 -2.33 15.08 11.73
C VAL A 148 -1.78 16.49 11.99
N ALA A 149 -1.80 17.39 10.99
CA ALA A 149 -1.39 18.78 11.12
C ALA A 149 -2.17 19.51 12.23
N ARG A 150 -3.49 19.31 12.28
CA ARG A 150 -4.33 19.87 13.35
C ARG A 150 -4.03 19.24 14.71
N GLN A 151 -3.86 17.91 14.75
CA GLN A 151 -3.58 17.18 16.00
C GLN A 151 -2.28 17.64 16.66
N PHE A 152 -1.24 17.85 15.85
CA PHE A 152 0.08 18.26 16.35
C PHE A 152 0.31 19.78 16.33
N ALA A 153 -0.68 20.57 15.93
CA ALA A 153 -0.56 22.02 15.73
C ALA A 153 0.66 22.39 14.87
N LEU A 154 0.73 21.84 13.66
CA LEU A 154 1.80 22.02 12.68
C LEU A 154 1.23 22.39 11.31
N PRO A 155 2.00 23.12 10.46
CA PRO A 155 1.67 23.29 9.06
C PRO A 155 1.62 21.93 8.30
N GLU A 156 0.70 21.80 7.34
CA GLU A 156 0.58 20.58 6.52
C GLU A 156 1.87 20.24 5.76
N SER A 157 2.60 21.26 5.29
CA SER A 157 3.89 21.08 4.62
C SER A 157 4.95 20.46 5.54
N THR A 158 4.99 20.90 6.80
CA THR A 158 5.89 20.36 7.83
C THR A 158 5.56 18.90 8.14
N VAL A 159 4.28 18.58 8.34
CA VAL A 159 3.84 17.19 8.58
C VAL A 159 4.18 16.29 7.39
N ARG A 160 3.98 16.77 6.16
CA ARG A 160 4.34 16.02 4.95
C ARG A 160 5.85 15.75 4.88
N ALA A 161 6.67 16.73 5.20
CA ALA A 161 8.13 16.58 5.20
C ALA A 161 8.59 15.58 6.29
N MET A 162 7.96 15.59 7.47
CA MET A 162 8.23 14.62 8.53
C MET A 162 7.81 13.21 8.13
N ASP A 163 6.61 13.04 7.59
CA ASP A 163 6.10 11.76 7.12
C ASP A 163 7.00 11.17 6.01
N LEU A 164 7.45 12.00 5.07
CA LEU A 164 8.40 11.56 4.04
C LEU A 164 9.72 11.07 4.64
N ARG A 165 10.33 11.85 5.55
CA ARG A 165 11.57 11.43 6.23
C ARG A 165 11.39 10.17 7.06
N TYR A 166 10.25 10.01 7.74
CA TYR A 166 9.90 8.79 8.47
C TYR A 166 9.85 7.57 7.55
N LEU A 167 9.15 7.68 6.41
CA LEU A 167 9.03 6.61 5.44
C LEU A 167 10.37 6.27 4.76
N GLU A 168 11.19 7.28 4.45
CA GLU A 168 12.54 7.07 3.88
C GLU A 168 13.48 6.37 4.87
N ARG A 169 13.44 6.76 6.16
CA ARG A 169 14.20 6.06 7.20
C ARG A 169 13.78 4.61 7.32
N TRP A 170 12.48 4.35 7.34
CA TRP A 170 11.94 2.99 7.34
C TRP A 170 12.40 2.20 6.11
N ALA A 171 12.27 2.76 4.91
CA ALA A 171 12.64 2.10 3.67
C ALA A 171 14.14 1.75 3.59
N LYS A 172 15.02 2.60 4.14
CA LYS A 172 16.48 2.36 4.21
C LYS A 172 16.86 1.23 5.15
N ARG A 173 16.12 1.04 6.26
CA ARG A 173 16.42 0.02 7.28
C ARG A 173 15.90 -1.37 6.91
N ARG A 174 14.89 -1.45 6.07
CA ARG A 174 14.26 -2.73 5.74
C ARG A 174 15.03 -3.50 4.67
N ARG A 175 14.98 -4.83 4.77
CA ARG A 175 15.45 -5.72 3.71
C ARG A 175 14.35 -5.83 2.64
N LYS A 176 14.67 -5.47 1.39
CA LYS A 176 13.74 -5.66 0.27
C LYS A 176 13.60 -7.16 -0.04
N PRO A 177 12.37 -7.70 -0.13
CA PRO A 177 12.16 -9.10 -0.51
C PRO A 177 12.60 -9.34 -1.96
N ALA A 178 13.05 -10.58 -2.24
CA ALA A 178 13.40 -10.97 -3.61
C ALA A 178 12.15 -10.99 -4.48
N LEU A 179 12.25 -10.49 -5.72
CA LEU A 179 11.18 -10.52 -6.70
C LEU A 179 11.26 -11.80 -7.53
N ARG A 180 10.41 -12.79 -7.21
CA ARG A 180 10.26 -14.02 -8.00
C ARG A 180 8.93 -14.06 -8.76
N GLN A 181 7.89 -13.55 -8.15
CA GLN A 181 6.55 -13.46 -8.74
C GLN A 181 6.12 -12.01 -8.77
N MET A 182 5.97 -11.46 -9.97
CA MET A 182 5.56 -10.09 -10.16
C MET A 182 4.11 -9.97 -10.63
N GLY A 183 3.45 -8.91 -10.23
CA GLY A 183 2.16 -8.48 -10.78
C GLY A 183 2.33 -7.16 -11.51
N VAL A 184 1.71 -7.03 -12.67
CA VAL A 184 1.59 -5.75 -13.38
C VAL A 184 0.12 -5.50 -13.66
N ASP A 185 -0.36 -4.35 -13.22
CA ASP A 185 -1.74 -3.93 -13.43
C ASP A 185 -1.81 -2.40 -13.47
N GLU A 186 -2.98 -1.86 -13.77
CA GLU A 186 -3.17 -0.43 -13.90
C GLU A 186 -4.29 0.12 -13.03
N ILE A 187 -4.09 1.34 -12.57
CA ILE A 187 -5.11 2.10 -11.85
C ILE A 187 -5.53 3.29 -12.69
N TYR A 188 -6.83 3.37 -13.02
CA TYR A 188 -7.37 4.56 -13.64
C TYR A 188 -7.53 5.68 -12.61
N LEU A 189 -6.87 6.81 -12.86
CA LEU A 189 -6.83 7.97 -11.96
C LEU A 189 -7.76 9.13 -12.39
N GLY A 190 -8.51 8.96 -13.46
CA GLY A 190 -9.42 9.99 -14.00
C GLY A 190 -8.92 10.64 -15.29
N LYS A 191 -9.68 11.63 -15.77
CA LYS A 191 -9.52 12.19 -17.12
C LYS A 191 -8.16 12.84 -17.39
N SER A 192 -7.53 13.47 -16.39
CA SER A 192 -6.28 14.22 -16.55
C SER A 192 -5.03 13.35 -16.53
N GLN A 193 -5.03 12.26 -15.75
CA GLN A 193 -3.85 11.42 -15.51
C GLN A 193 -4.04 9.96 -15.96
N LYS A 194 -5.09 9.67 -16.67
CA LYS A 194 -5.55 8.40 -17.24
C LYS A 194 -5.16 7.15 -16.44
N PHE A 195 -3.92 6.65 -16.56
CA PHE A 195 -3.51 5.36 -16.00
C PHE A 195 -2.20 5.46 -15.24
N LEU A 196 -2.15 4.77 -14.11
CA LEU A 196 -0.95 4.49 -13.33
C LEU A 196 -0.65 2.99 -13.43
N THR A 197 0.45 2.64 -14.07
CA THR A 197 0.96 1.26 -14.08
C THR A 197 1.58 0.95 -12.74
N VAL A 198 1.19 -0.15 -12.13
CA VAL A 198 1.65 -0.64 -10.83
C VAL A 198 2.38 -1.94 -11.03
N VAL A 199 3.66 -1.98 -10.66
CA VAL A 199 4.42 -3.22 -10.56
C VAL A 199 4.49 -3.63 -9.10
N SER A 200 4.19 -4.89 -8.80
CA SER A 200 4.09 -5.41 -7.44
C SER A 200 4.79 -6.76 -7.27
N ASN A 201 5.21 -7.06 -6.04
CA ASN A 201 5.67 -8.37 -5.64
C ASN A 201 4.47 -9.16 -5.09
N LEU A 202 4.09 -10.23 -5.76
CA LEU A 202 2.90 -11.02 -5.39
C LEU A 202 3.11 -11.88 -4.15
N GLN A 203 4.35 -12.20 -3.80
CA GLN A 203 4.67 -12.98 -2.61
C GLN A 203 4.59 -12.14 -1.33
N SER A 204 5.04 -10.88 -1.38
CA SER A 204 4.97 -9.96 -0.22
C SER A 204 3.70 -9.10 -0.19
N GLY A 205 2.96 -9.04 -1.29
CA GLY A 205 1.78 -8.16 -1.41
C GLY A 205 2.14 -6.67 -1.47
N GLU A 206 3.33 -6.34 -1.95
CA GLU A 206 3.90 -5.01 -1.89
C GLU A 206 4.04 -4.38 -3.29
N PRO A 207 3.60 -3.11 -3.49
CA PRO A 207 3.93 -2.39 -4.71
C PRO A 207 5.41 -2.03 -4.73
N LEU A 208 6.07 -2.25 -5.87
CA LEU A 208 7.50 -2.01 -6.05
C LEU A 208 7.78 -0.71 -6.81
N TRP A 209 6.94 -0.39 -7.79
CA TRP A 209 7.15 0.72 -8.69
C TRP A 209 5.85 1.24 -9.29
N PHE A 210 5.83 2.52 -9.63
CA PHE A 210 4.76 3.21 -10.33
C PHE A 210 5.26 3.87 -11.60
N GLY A 211 4.54 3.67 -12.71
CA GLY A 211 4.78 4.36 -13.97
C GLY A 211 3.55 5.05 -14.50
N TRP A 212 3.74 6.19 -15.18
CA TRP A 212 2.66 6.87 -15.86
C TRP A 212 2.34 6.18 -17.19
N GLU A 213 1.04 6.12 -17.53
CA GLU A 213 0.49 5.50 -18.72
C GLU A 213 0.59 3.96 -18.72
N ARG A 214 -0.09 3.34 -19.70
CA ARG A 214 -0.13 1.88 -19.90
C ARG A 214 0.56 1.46 -21.20
N LYS A 215 1.74 2.02 -21.44
CA LYS A 215 2.53 1.76 -22.64
C LYS A 215 3.61 0.72 -22.36
N ARG A 216 4.13 0.12 -23.43
CA ARG A 216 5.27 -0.80 -23.35
C ARG A 216 6.49 -0.14 -22.72
N GLU A 217 6.82 1.06 -23.19
CA GLU A 217 7.97 1.85 -22.73
C GLU A 217 7.88 2.19 -21.23
N THR A 218 6.66 2.24 -20.68
CA THR A 218 6.46 2.45 -19.25
C THR A 218 6.98 1.25 -18.46
N LEU A 219 6.64 0.02 -18.88
CA LEU A 219 7.11 -1.17 -18.20
C LEU A 219 8.60 -1.46 -18.51
N ASP A 220 9.06 -1.15 -19.72
CA ASP A 220 10.48 -1.26 -20.09
C ASP A 220 11.36 -0.44 -19.15
N ARG A 221 10.95 0.80 -18.83
CA ARG A 221 11.65 1.66 -17.87
C ARG A 221 11.82 1.01 -16.50
N PHE A 222 10.81 0.31 -15.99
CA PHE A 222 10.94 -0.43 -14.73
C PHE A 222 12.08 -1.45 -14.79
N PHE A 223 12.16 -2.22 -15.87
CA PHE A 223 13.22 -3.22 -16.04
C PHE A 223 14.61 -2.61 -16.20
N GLU A 224 14.69 -1.45 -16.83
CA GLU A 224 15.96 -0.74 -17.04
C GLU A 224 16.48 -0.10 -15.76
N THR A 225 15.61 0.60 -15.02
CA THR A 225 16.05 1.47 -13.92
C THR A 225 16.03 0.79 -12.56
N GLU A 226 15.09 -0.14 -12.32
CA GLU A 226 14.88 -0.71 -10.99
C GLU A 226 15.53 -2.09 -10.79
N LEU A 227 15.87 -2.79 -11.87
CA LEU A 227 16.33 -4.17 -11.79
C LEU A 227 17.67 -4.39 -12.52
N SER A 228 18.64 -4.94 -11.80
CA SER A 228 19.87 -5.46 -12.43
C SER A 228 19.56 -6.71 -13.27
N ALA A 229 20.45 -7.04 -14.22
CA ALA A 229 20.35 -8.26 -15.04
C ALA A 229 20.20 -9.53 -14.19
N ARG A 230 20.90 -9.61 -13.05
CA ARG A 230 20.80 -10.73 -12.11
C ARG A 230 19.43 -10.82 -11.45
N GLN A 231 18.80 -9.70 -11.13
CA GLN A 231 17.45 -9.67 -10.53
C GLN A 231 16.39 -10.06 -11.56
N ARG A 232 16.50 -9.57 -12.81
CA ARG A 232 15.61 -9.95 -13.91
C ARG A 232 15.59 -11.45 -14.15
N LYS A 233 16.76 -12.11 -14.16
CA LYS A 233 16.87 -13.57 -14.31
C LYS A 233 16.19 -14.39 -13.20
N ARG A 234 15.93 -13.80 -12.03
CA ARG A 234 15.27 -14.47 -10.89
C ARG A 234 13.75 -14.40 -10.94
N ILE A 235 13.17 -13.65 -11.88
CA ILE A 235 11.73 -13.56 -12.04
C ILE A 235 11.24 -14.83 -12.71
N GLU A 236 10.43 -15.60 -11.98
CA GLU A 236 9.94 -16.92 -12.38
C GLU A 236 8.56 -16.83 -13.05
N ALA A 237 7.72 -15.92 -12.58
CA ALA A 237 6.36 -15.74 -13.07
C ALA A 237 5.91 -14.28 -13.02
N ALA A 238 5.11 -13.88 -14.00
CA ALA A 238 4.46 -12.57 -14.05
C ALA A 238 2.96 -12.72 -14.29
N CYS A 239 2.17 -12.11 -13.39
CA CYS A 239 0.72 -12.00 -13.53
C CYS A 239 0.38 -10.64 -14.14
N VAL A 240 -0.30 -10.64 -15.27
CA VAL A 240 -0.66 -9.42 -16.01
C VAL A 240 -2.08 -9.53 -16.58
N ASP A 241 -2.64 -8.40 -16.94
CA ASP A 241 -3.80 -8.34 -17.85
C ASP A 241 -3.41 -8.80 -19.27
N MET A 242 -4.40 -9.17 -20.09
CA MET A 242 -4.21 -9.56 -21.49
C MET A 242 -3.86 -8.35 -22.40
N HIS A 243 -3.17 -7.36 -21.83
CA HIS A 243 -2.71 -6.17 -22.52
C HIS A 243 -1.40 -6.44 -23.28
N GLU A 244 -1.43 -6.34 -24.60
CA GLU A 244 -0.33 -6.72 -25.48
C GLU A 244 0.99 -5.96 -25.19
N PRO A 245 1.01 -4.64 -24.93
CA PRO A 245 2.23 -3.92 -24.57
C PRO A 245 2.98 -4.50 -23.37
N PHE A 246 2.27 -4.95 -22.33
CA PHE A 246 2.92 -5.56 -21.18
C PHE A 246 3.49 -6.94 -21.50
N ARG A 247 2.80 -7.73 -22.32
CA ARG A 247 3.30 -9.02 -22.80
C ARG A 247 4.61 -8.84 -23.57
N LEU A 248 4.65 -7.92 -24.52
CA LEU A 248 5.85 -7.66 -25.34
C LEU A 248 7.04 -7.17 -24.49
N SER A 249 6.80 -6.34 -23.49
CA SER A 249 7.84 -5.92 -22.55
C SER A 249 8.41 -7.10 -21.76
N LEU A 250 7.53 -7.95 -21.21
CA LEU A 250 7.95 -9.15 -20.46
C LEU A 250 8.75 -10.12 -21.32
N GLU A 251 8.31 -10.38 -22.54
CA GLU A 251 9.03 -11.27 -23.50
C GLU A 251 10.43 -10.74 -23.82
N GLN A 252 10.61 -9.42 -23.91
CA GLN A 252 11.90 -8.81 -24.16
C GLN A 252 12.84 -8.86 -22.94
N TRP A 253 12.33 -8.46 -21.77
CA TRP A 253 13.18 -8.22 -20.60
C TRP A 253 13.38 -9.44 -19.70
N VAL A 254 12.41 -10.34 -19.68
CA VAL A 254 12.38 -11.54 -18.81
C VAL A 254 11.82 -12.76 -19.56
N PRO A 255 12.44 -13.17 -20.70
CA PRO A 255 11.91 -14.23 -21.57
C PRO A 255 11.78 -15.59 -20.87
N GLN A 256 12.53 -15.84 -19.79
CA GLN A 256 12.42 -17.05 -18.98
C GLN A 256 11.18 -17.04 -18.07
N CYS A 257 10.55 -15.89 -17.89
CA CYS A 257 9.42 -15.71 -16.99
C CYS A 257 8.17 -16.37 -17.56
N ARG A 258 7.44 -17.09 -16.71
CA ARG A 258 6.13 -17.64 -17.09
C ARG A 258 5.07 -16.56 -17.02
N LEU A 259 4.54 -16.18 -18.16
CA LEU A 259 3.42 -15.26 -18.26
C LEU A 259 2.14 -15.95 -17.81
N ILE A 260 1.39 -15.30 -16.90
CA ILE A 260 0.11 -15.78 -16.39
C ILE A 260 -0.90 -14.66 -16.51
N TYR A 261 -2.06 -14.96 -17.12
CA TYR A 261 -3.13 -13.99 -17.19
C TYR A 261 -4.01 -14.04 -15.96
N ASP A 262 -4.35 -12.85 -15.45
CA ASP A 262 -5.21 -12.72 -14.27
C ASP A 262 -6.62 -13.27 -14.56
N LYS A 263 -7.05 -14.20 -13.70
CA LYS A 263 -8.40 -14.77 -13.71
C LYS A 263 -9.49 -13.69 -13.70
N PHE A 264 -9.28 -12.61 -12.93
CA PHE A 264 -10.27 -11.55 -12.79
C PHE A 264 -10.58 -10.90 -14.13
N HIS A 265 -9.55 -10.57 -14.91
CA HIS A 265 -9.71 -9.98 -16.24
C HIS A 265 -10.36 -10.94 -17.24
N VAL A 266 -10.00 -12.23 -17.21
CA VAL A 266 -10.69 -13.23 -18.04
C VAL A 266 -12.18 -13.31 -17.69
N MET A 267 -12.52 -13.34 -16.40
CA MET A 267 -13.92 -13.38 -15.96
C MET A 267 -14.66 -12.06 -16.23
N GLN A 268 -13.97 -10.93 -16.28
CA GLN A 268 -14.53 -9.65 -16.71
C GLN A 268 -14.98 -9.72 -18.17
N HIS A 269 -14.17 -10.25 -19.08
CA HIS A 269 -14.56 -10.46 -20.48
C HIS A 269 -15.74 -11.43 -20.61
N ALA A 270 -15.80 -12.47 -19.78
CA ALA A 270 -16.96 -13.36 -19.73
C ALA A 270 -18.26 -12.63 -19.28
N ASN A 271 -18.14 -11.75 -18.28
CA ASN A 271 -19.24 -10.90 -17.84
C ASN A 271 -19.68 -9.88 -18.92
N GLU A 272 -18.73 -9.31 -19.65
CA GLU A 272 -19.03 -8.42 -20.79
C GLU A 272 -19.78 -9.17 -21.88
N ALA A 273 -19.35 -10.38 -22.25
CA ALA A 273 -20.04 -11.22 -23.23
C ALA A 273 -21.48 -11.54 -22.81
N VAL A 274 -21.73 -11.89 -21.54
CA VAL A 274 -23.10 -12.08 -21.00
C VAL A 274 -23.89 -10.77 -21.09
N SER A 275 -23.26 -9.64 -20.78
CA SER A 275 -23.91 -8.33 -20.82
C SER A 275 -24.28 -7.92 -22.25
N GLU A 276 -23.46 -8.26 -23.25
CA GLU A 276 -23.76 -8.04 -24.67
C GLU A 276 -24.95 -8.91 -25.13
N VAL A 277 -24.98 -10.20 -24.75
CA VAL A 277 -26.12 -11.07 -25.03
C VAL A 277 -27.40 -10.52 -24.38
N ARG A 278 -27.32 -10.03 -23.14
CA ARG A 278 -28.45 -9.39 -22.45
C ARG A 278 -28.95 -8.16 -23.20
N ARG A 279 -28.06 -7.29 -23.67
CA ARG A 279 -28.44 -6.10 -24.46
C ARG A 279 -29.10 -6.50 -25.78
N ALA A 280 -28.54 -7.45 -26.51
CA ALA A 280 -29.10 -7.95 -27.76
C ALA A 280 -30.52 -8.53 -27.56
N GLU A 281 -30.73 -9.33 -26.49
CA GLU A 281 -32.04 -9.89 -26.20
C GLU A 281 -33.05 -8.81 -25.73
N PHE A 282 -32.59 -7.78 -25.02
CA PHE A 282 -33.43 -6.66 -24.60
C PHE A 282 -33.98 -5.87 -25.81
N PHE A 283 -33.16 -5.65 -26.84
CA PHE A 283 -33.63 -4.96 -28.05
C PHE A 283 -34.39 -5.87 -29.00
N ARG A 284 -34.10 -7.17 -29.03
CA ARG A 284 -34.79 -8.13 -29.86
C ARG A 284 -36.23 -8.42 -29.43
N LYS A 285 -36.48 -8.38 -28.12
CA LYS A 285 -37.79 -8.68 -27.53
C LYS A 285 -38.56 -7.40 -27.22
N GLY A 286 -39.87 -7.43 -27.48
CA GLY A 286 -40.79 -6.36 -27.10
C GLY A 286 -41.65 -6.70 -25.89
N GLY A 287 -42.45 -5.74 -25.43
CA GLY A 287 -43.47 -5.94 -24.39
C GLY A 287 -42.97 -6.48 -23.05
N SER A 288 -43.73 -7.37 -22.45
CA SER A 288 -43.46 -7.96 -21.14
C SER A 288 -42.12 -8.66 -21.04
N ALA A 289 -41.65 -9.29 -22.10
CA ALA A 289 -40.34 -9.96 -22.11
C ALA A 289 -39.15 -9.00 -21.98
N ARG A 290 -39.28 -7.77 -22.45
CA ARG A 290 -38.28 -6.69 -22.28
C ARG A 290 -38.22 -6.20 -20.83
N GLU A 291 -39.39 -6.04 -20.20
CA GLU A 291 -39.45 -5.63 -18.78
C GLU A 291 -38.76 -6.63 -17.86
N LEU A 292 -38.85 -7.94 -18.13
CA LEU A 292 -38.15 -8.98 -17.36
C LEU A 292 -36.62 -8.86 -17.43
N ILE A 293 -36.06 -8.34 -18.51
CA ILE A 293 -34.60 -8.18 -18.69
C ILE A 293 -34.11 -6.85 -18.10
N LYS A 294 -34.99 -5.84 -18.03
CA LYS A 294 -34.68 -4.51 -17.52
C LYS A 294 -34.17 -4.56 -16.08
N GLY A 295 -33.11 -3.86 -15.81
CA GLY A 295 -32.51 -3.79 -14.45
C GLY A 295 -31.85 -5.07 -13.94
N LYS A 296 -31.77 -6.16 -14.71
CA LYS A 296 -31.22 -7.45 -14.28
C LYS A 296 -29.72 -7.63 -14.59
N HIS A 297 -29.03 -6.56 -14.92
CA HIS A 297 -27.59 -6.59 -15.24
C HIS A 297 -26.76 -7.27 -14.13
N TRP A 298 -26.78 -6.74 -12.93
CA TRP A 298 -26.00 -7.25 -11.81
C TRP A 298 -26.41 -8.67 -11.38
N LEU A 299 -27.67 -9.05 -11.57
CA LEU A 299 -28.14 -10.38 -11.30
C LEU A 299 -27.46 -11.44 -12.18
N LEU A 300 -27.22 -11.13 -13.45
CA LEU A 300 -26.56 -11.99 -14.42
C LEU A 300 -25.03 -12.03 -14.25
N LEU A 301 -24.41 -10.95 -13.74
CA LEU A 301 -22.97 -10.91 -13.52
C LEU A 301 -22.56 -11.59 -12.22
N THR A 302 -23.46 -11.64 -11.23
CA THR A 302 -23.17 -12.29 -9.95
C THR A 302 -23.13 -13.82 -10.11
N ARG A 303 -22.12 -14.46 -9.52
CA ARG A 303 -22.01 -15.93 -9.48
C ARG A 303 -23.19 -16.53 -8.75
N TRP A 304 -23.67 -17.68 -9.22
CA TRP A 304 -24.81 -18.39 -8.63
C TRP A 304 -24.66 -18.62 -7.12
N VAL A 305 -23.47 -19.02 -6.68
CA VAL A 305 -23.18 -19.30 -5.26
C VAL A 305 -23.32 -18.08 -4.36
N ASN A 306 -23.08 -16.89 -4.88
CA ASN A 306 -23.12 -15.62 -4.15
C ASN A 306 -24.52 -14.97 -4.14
N LEU A 307 -25.50 -15.56 -4.82
CA LEU A 307 -26.86 -15.03 -4.87
C LEU A 307 -27.66 -15.50 -3.65
N THR A 308 -28.45 -14.58 -3.07
CA THR A 308 -29.45 -14.90 -2.05
C THR A 308 -30.60 -15.77 -2.64
N ARG A 309 -31.35 -16.46 -1.80
CA ARG A 309 -32.45 -17.34 -2.23
C ARG A 309 -33.46 -16.64 -3.16
N GLY A 310 -33.91 -15.43 -2.81
CA GLY A 310 -34.81 -14.64 -3.66
C GLY A 310 -34.22 -14.24 -4.99
N LYS A 311 -32.93 -13.84 -5.01
CA LYS A 311 -32.21 -13.53 -6.25
C LYS A 311 -32.01 -14.76 -7.14
N LYS A 312 -31.79 -15.95 -6.57
CA LYS A 312 -31.72 -17.21 -7.31
C LYS A 312 -33.02 -17.51 -8.00
N GLN A 313 -34.18 -17.40 -7.31
CA GLN A 313 -35.52 -17.59 -7.89
C GLN A 313 -35.76 -16.61 -9.05
N MET A 314 -35.46 -15.33 -8.86
CA MET A 314 -35.61 -14.31 -9.88
C MET A 314 -34.71 -14.59 -11.11
N LEU A 315 -33.51 -15.06 -10.90
CA LEU A 315 -32.59 -15.45 -11.99
C LEU A 315 -33.11 -16.67 -12.74
N GLN A 316 -33.63 -17.70 -12.03
CA GLN A 316 -34.22 -18.88 -12.64
C GLN A 316 -35.40 -18.53 -13.53
N GLN A 317 -36.32 -17.67 -13.05
CA GLN A 317 -37.45 -17.19 -13.87
C GLN A 317 -36.99 -16.50 -15.15
N LEU A 318 -36.01 -15.55 -15.03
CA LEU A 318 -35.44 -14.86 -16.16
C LEU A 318 -34.83 -15.85 -17.19
N LEU A 319 -34.05 -16.81 -16.71
CA LEU A 319 -33.34 -17.76 -17.58
C LEU A 319 -34.28 -18.75 -18.27
N ARG A 320 -35.37 -19.20 -17.58
CA ARG A 320 -36.41 -20.05 -18.20
C ARG A 320 -37.11 -19.39 -19.38
N LEU A 321 -37.27 -18.07 -19.33
CA LEU A 321 -37.97 -17.29 -20.37
C LEU A 321 -37.03 -16.85 -21.52
N ASN A 322 -35.71 -17.01 -21.35
CA ASN A 322 -34.75 -16.63 -22.36
C ASN A 322 -33.63 -17.65 -22.51
N ARG A 323 -33.79 -18.58 -23.46
CA ARG A 323 -32.81 -19.67 -23.73
C ARG A 323 -31.43 -19.16 -24.10
N ARG A 324 -31.32 -18.07 -24.87
CA ARG A 324 -30.01 -17.51 -25.29
C ARG A 324 -29.26 -16.94 -24.08
N LEU A 325 -29.97 -16.22 -23.23
CA LEU A 325 -29.40 -15.67 -22.00
C LEU A 325 -29.03 -16.74 -20.99
N MET A 326 -29.88 -17.80 -20.90
CA MET A 326 -29.58 -18.98 -20.08
C MET A 326 -28.27 -19.64 -20.50
N LYS A 327 -28.09 -19.90 -21.80
CA LYS A 327 -26.88 -20.52 -22.33
C LYS A 327 -25.66 -19.66 -22.06
N ALA A 328 -25.71 -18.33 -22.31
CA ALA A 328 -24.62 -17.40 -22.03
C ALA A 328 -24.24 -17.39 -20.55
N TYR A 329 -25.25 -17.40 -19.65
CA TYR A 329 -25.01 -17.46 -18.21
C TYR A 329 -24.34 -18.78 -17.76
N LEU A 330 -24.83 -19.91 -18.24
CA LEU A 330 -24.25 -21.23 -17.91
C LEU A 330 -22.82 -21.36 -18.44
N LEU A 331 -22.54 -20.87 -19.63
CA LEU A 331 -21.18 -20.84 -20.19
C LEU A 331 -20.25 -19.98 -19.34
N LYS A 332 -20.69 -18.82 -18.85
CA LYS A 332 -19.91 -17.99 -17.92
C LYS A 332 -19.64 -18.72 -16.60
N GLU A 333 -20.66 -19.33 -16.00
CA GLU A 333 -20.51 -20.06 -14.73
C GLU A 333 -19.60 -21.29 -14.88
N SER A 334 -19.70 -22.03 -15.99
CA SER A 334 -18.84 -23.16 -16.27
C SER A 334 -17.38 -22.75 -16.53
N LEU A 335 -17.14 -21.61 -17.20
CA LEU A 335 -15.79 -21.11 -17.45
C LEU A 335 -15.00 -20.91 -16.16
N ASP A 336 -15.64 -20.48 -15.07
CA ASP A 336 -14.97 -20.29 -13.79
C ASP A 336 -14.32 -21.57 -13.24
N ARG A 337 -14.81 -22.75 -13.60
CA ARG A 337 -14.22 -24.05 -13.21
C ARG A 337 -12.85 -24.29 -13.82
N LEU A 338 -12.50 -23.60 -14.90
CA LEU A 338 -11.20 -23.69 -15.56
C LEU A 338 -10.03 -23.53 -14.57
N TRP A 339 -10.17 -22.65 -13.59
CA TRP A 339 -9.14 -22.32 -12.61
C TRP A 339 -8.96 -23.37 -11.49
N ALA A 340 -9.85 -24.38 -11.42
CA ALA A 340 -9.73 -25.48 -10.46
C ALA A 340 -8.73 -26.56 -10.91
N TYR A 341 -8.39 -26.61 -12.19
CA TYR A 341 -7.48 -27.59 -12.73
C TYR A 341 -6.05 -27.39 -12.27
N ARG A 342 -5.34 -28.49 -12.03
CA ARG A 342 -3.91 -28.51 -11.63
C ARG A 342 -2.99 -28.93 -12.76
N TYR A 343 -3.53 -29.59 -13.79
CA TYR A 343 -2.76 -30.11 -14.91
C TYR A 343 -3.14 -29.41 -16.20
N PRO A 344 -2.16 -28.86 -16.97
CA PRO A 344 -2.43 -28.11 -18.20
C PRO A 344 -3.23 -28.92 -19.23
N GLY A 345 -2.93 -30.21 -19.39
CA GLY A 345 -3.66 -31.07 -20.33
C GLY A 345 -5.14 -31.30 -19.96
N ALA A 346 -5.45 -31.37 -18.66
CA ALA A 346 -6.84 -31.45 -18.21
C ALA A 346 -7.58 -30.13 -18.38
N MET A 347 -6.91 -29.01 -18.10
CA MET A 347 -7.44 -27.68 -18.32
C MET A 347 -7.71 -27.42 -19.80
N MET A 348 -6.79 -27.86 -20.67
CA MET A 348 -6.94 -27.75 -22.12
C MET A 348 -8.14 -28.54 -22.63
N ARG A 349 -8.28 -29.82 -22.23
CA ARG A 349 -9.44 -30.65 -22.60
C ARG A 349 -10.76 -30.02 -22.13
N TYR A 350 -10.79 -29.50 -20.91
CA TYR A 350 -11.96 -28.80 -20.41
C TYR A 350 -12.31 -27.56 -21.24
N LEU A 351 -11.31 -26.74 -21.58
CA LEU A 351 -11.52 -25.56 -22.40
C LEU A 351 -12.03 -25.95 -23.81
N GLN A 352 -11.50 -27.01 -24.38
CA GLN A 352 -11.97 -27.52 -25.67
C GLN A 352 -13.43 -27.96 -25.60
N GLN A 353 -13.78 -28.77 -24.59
CA GLN A 353 -15.21 -29.15 -24.35
C GLN A 353 -16.11 -27.94 -24.13
N TRP A 354 -15.62 -26.92 -23.43
CA TRP A 354 -16.35 -25.67 -23.23
C TRP A 354 -16.56 -24.92 -24.55
N MET A 355 -15.54 -24.88 -25.43
CA MET A 355 -15.68 -24.28 -26.76
C MET A 355 -16.61 -25.09 -27.67
N ASP A 356 -16.59 -26.41 -27.58
CA ASP A 356 -17.52 -27.26 -28.34
C ASP A 356 -18.99 -27.02 -28.00
N GLN A 357 -19.27 -26.64 -26.76
CA GLN A 357 -20.63 -26.22 -26.36
C GLN A 357 -21.10 -24.94 -27.04
N LEU A 358 -20.18 -24.12 -27.58
CA LEU A 358 -20.53 -22.89 -28.33
C LEU A 358 -20.98 -23.21 -29.75
N ARG A 359 -20.56 -24.34 -30.33
CA ARG A 359 -20.99 -24.74 -31.67
C ARG A 359 -22.49 -24.69 -31.78
N TRP A 360 -22.99 -24.13 -32.86
CA TRP A 360 -24.41 -24.04 -33.15
C TRP A 360 -25.24 -23.13 -32.21
N GLN A 361 -24.64 -22.49 -31.19
CA GLN A 361 -25.39 -21.62 -30.29
C GLN A 361 -25.67 -20.23 -30.88
N ARG A 362 -24.96 -19.83 -31.88
CA ARG A 362 -25.06 -18.49 -32.53
C ARG A 362 -24.99 -17.35 -31.50
N LEU A 363 -24.07 -17.46 -30.55
CA LEU A 363 -23.80 -16.46 -29.49
C LEU A 363 -22.50 -15.74 -29.78
N GLN A 364 -22.52 -14.81 -30.75
CA GLN A 364 -21.32 -14.06 -31.19
C GLN A 364 -20.48 -13.48 -30.05
N PRO A 365 -21.03 -12.89 -28.99
CA PRO A 365 -20.21 -12.42 -27.88
C PRO A 365 -19.42 -13.53 -27.15
N MET A 366 -20.00 -14.73 -27.03
CA MET A 366 -19.32 -15.90 -26.45
C MET A 366 -18.28 -16.49 -27.40
N GLU A 367 -18.51 -16.45 -28.70
CA GLU A 367 -17.53 -16.87 -29.72
C GLU A 367 -16.31 -15.94 -29.73
N LYS A 368 -16.52 -14.61 -29.60
CA LYS A 368 -15.43 -13.65 -29.43
C LYS A 368 -14.60 -13.93 -28.15
N LEU A 369 -15.29 -14.25 -27.05
CA LEU A 369 -14.64 -14.66 -25.80
C LEU A 369 -13.78 -15.92 -26.01
N ALA A 370 -14.31 -16.95 -26.68
CA ALA A 370 -13.56 -18.18 -26.98
C ALA A 370 -12.30 -17.90 -27.81
N ASN A 371 -12.40 -17.09 -28.86
CA ASN A 371 -11.26 -16.70 -29.70
C ASN A 371 -10.20 -15.95 -28.88
N MET A 372 -10.60 -15.07 -27.97
CA MET A 372 -9.70 -14.40 -27.07
C MET A 372 -9.00 -15.40 -26.12
N LEU A 373 -9.71 -16.38 -25.56
CA LEU A 373 -9.11 -17.43 -24.70
C LEU A 373 -8.09 -18.25 -25.47
N VAL A 374 -8.36 -18.61 -26.73
CA VAL A 374 -7.40 -19.32 -27.61
C VAL A 374 -6.16 -18.48 -27.87
N LYS A 375 -6.33 -17.19 -28.20
CA LYS A 375 -5.20 -16.26 -28.44
C LYS A 375 -4.27 -16.18 -27.22
N HIS A 376 -4.82 -16.30 -26.01
CA HIS A 376 -4.09 -16.16 -24.75
C HIS A 376 -3.89 -17.48 -24.00
N LEU A 377 -4.03 -18.60 -24.71
CA LEU A 377 -4.06 -19.95 -24.14
C LEU A 377 -2.86 -20.28 -23.25
N ASN A 378 -1.64 -19.99 -23.73
CA ASN A 378 -0.41 -20.29 -23.00
C ASN A 378 -0.38 -19.65 -21.61
N GLY A 379 -0.72 -18.37 -21.51
CA GLY A 379 -0.76 -17.65 -20.24
C GLY A 379 -1.88 -18.12 -19.30
N ILE A 380 -2.97 -18.66 -19.86
CA ILE A 380 -4.05 -19.28 -19.07
C ILE A 380 -3.58 -20.64 -18.54
N LEU A 381 -2.95 -21.48 -19.37
CA LEU A 381 -2.46 -22.78 -18.96
C LEU A 381 -1.30 -22.74 -17.96
N ASN A 382 -0.44 -21.72 -18.05
CA ASN A 382 0.67 -21.50 -17.11
C ASN A 382 0.21 -21.37 -15.66
N TYR A 383 -1.04 -20.97 -15.41
CA TYR A 383 -1.62 -20.94 -14.07
C TYR A 383 -1.64 -22.32 -13.40
N CYS A 384 -1.78 -23.41 -14.15
CA CYS A 384 -1.77 -24.75 -13.58
C CYS A 384 -0.46 -25.10 -12.88
N THR A 385 0.66 -24.66 -13.46
CA THR A 385 2.02 -24.92 -12.94
C THR A 385 2.46 -23.91 -11.90
N ASN A 386 1.95 -22.68 -11.99
CA ASN A 386 2.29 -21.60 -11.07
C ASN A 386 1.01 -20.97 -10.51
N LYS A 387 0.52 -21.50 -9.40
CA LYS A 387 -0.63 -20.95 -8.69
C LYS A 387 -0.29 -19.59 -8.06
N ILE A 388 -0.60 -18.54 -8.76
CA ILE A 388 -0.45 -17.16 -8.25
C ILE A 388 -1.72 -16.76 -7.50
N PRO A 389 -1.61 -16.11 -6.33
CA PRO A 389 -2.77 -15.59 -5.62
C PRO A 389 -3.32 -14.34 -6.35
N PHE A 390 -4.30 -14.52 -7.22
CA PHE A 390 -4.88 -13.44 -8.04
C PHE A 390 -5.42 -12.25 -7.21
N GLY A 391 -5.99 -12.51 -6.03
CA GLY A 391 -6.53 -11.45 -5.18
C GLY A 391 -5.49 -10.44 -4.64
N VAL A 392 -4.19 -10.76 -4.74
CA VAL A 392 -3.11 -9.88 -4.24
C VAL A 392 -3.01 -8.60 -5.07
N VAL A 393 -3.08 -8.70 -6.39
CA VAL A 393 -3.01 -7.54 -7.30
C VAL A 393 -4.18 -6.59 -7.03
N GLU A 394 -5.40 -7.14 -6.94
CA GLU A 394 -6.61 -6.37 -6.64
C GLU A 394 -6.54 -5.71 -5.26
N ALA A 395 -6.05 -6.43 -4.24
CA ALA A 395 -5.86 -5.91 -2.89
C ALA A 395 -4.86 -4.75 -2.86
N ILE A 396 -3.73 -4.86 -3.56
CA ILE A 396 -2.73 -3.79 -3.68
C ILE A 396 -3.37 -2.56 -4.32
N ASN A 397 -4.05 -2.72 -5.44
CA ASN A 397 -4.72 -1.63 -6.15
C ASN A 397 -5.84 -1.00 -5.30
N GLY A 398 -6.58 -1.80 -4.55
CA GLY A 398 -7.57 -1.34 -3.57
C GLY A 398 -6.96 -0.46 -2.49
N ASN A 399 -5.84 -0.88 -1.92
CA ASN A 399 -5.08 -0.12 -0.92
C ASN A 399 -4.55 1.21 -1.47
N ILE A 400 -3.98 1.20 -2.69
CA ILE A 400 -3.50 2.42 -3.34
C ILE A 400 -4.66 3.39 -3.58
N LYS A 401 -5.79 2.91 -4.11
CA LYS A 401 -7.01 3.72 -4.29
C LYS A 401 -7.54 4.29 -2.97
N ALA A 402 -7.46 3.55 -1.87
CA ALA A 402 -7.84 4.03 -0.54
C ALA A 402 -6.92 5.15 -0.05
N ILE A 403 -5.60 5.01 -0.22
CA ILE A 403 -4.62 6.07 0.10
C ILE A 403 -4.90 7.32 -0.74
N LEU A 404 -5.11 7.18 -2.05
CA LEU A 404 -5.41 8.27 -2.96
C LEU A 404 -6.69 9.04 -2.56
N ARG A 405 -7.77 8.33 -2.22
CA ARG A 405 -9.02 8.94 -1.76
C ARG A 405 -8.85 9.68 -0.44
N ARG A 406 -8.16 9.06 0.53
CA ARG A 406 -7.88 9.65 1.84
C ARG A 406 -7.03 10.91 1.73
N GLY A 407 -6.02 10.91 0.87
CA GLY A 407 -5.10 12.04 0.64
C GLY A 407 -5.63 13.09 -0.35
N ARG A 408 -6.79 12.87 -0.98
CA ARG A 408 -7.33 13.69 -2.07
C ARG A 408 -6.36 13.88 -3.24
N GLY A 409 -5.60 12.83 -3.55
CA GLY A 409 -4.58 12.79 -4.58
C GLY A 409 -3.16 13.00 -4.06
N TYR A 410 -2.19 12.60 -4.85
CA TYR A 410 -0.76 12.75 -4.60
C TYR A 410 -0.09 13.27 -5.87
N ARG A 411 0.71 14.33 -5.74
CA ARG A 411 1.54 14.85 -6.83
C ARG A 411 2.88 14.12 -6.94
N ASP A 412 3.41 13.71 -5.78
CA ASP A 412 4.67 12.99 -5.67
C ASP A 412 4.39 11.48 -5.62
N MET A 413 4.79 10.78 -6.69
CA MET A 413 4.59 9.34 -6.83
C MET A 413 5.53 8.53 -5.93
N ASN A 414 6.74 9.02 -5.66
CA ASN A 414 7.65 8.35 -4.74
C ASN A 414 7.09 8.35 -3.31
N TYR A 415 6.53 9.46 -2.90
CA TYR A 415 5.85 9.55 -1.60
C TYR A 415 4.62 8.63 -1.54
N LEU A 416 3.81 8.56 -2.59
CA LEU A 416 2.70 7.61 -2.67
C LEU A 416 3.18 6.16 -2.61
N LEU A 417 4.25 5.83 -3.32
CA LEU A 417 4.83 4.49 -3.32
C LEU A 417 5.31 4.09 -1.93
N LEU A 418 6.06 4.94 -1.25
CA LEU A 418 6.53 4.71 0.12
C LEU A 418 5.36 4.48 1.10
N LYS A 419 4.28 5.26 0.99
CA LYS A 419 3.07 5.05 1.81
C LYS A 419 2.39 3.71 1.50
N ALA A 420 2.28 3.35 0.24
CA ALA A 420 1.69 2.08 -0.16
C ALA A 420 2.54 0.87 0.28
N GLN A 421 3.86 0.99 0.21
CA GLN A 421 4.81 -0.01 0.70
C GLN A 421 4.73 -0.15 2.23
N ARG A 422 4.67 0.97 2.96
CA ARG A 422 4.53 0.96 4.41
C ARG A 422 3.22 0.32 4.84
N LEU A 423 2.11 0.64 4.17
CA LEU A 423 0.82 0.02 4.44
C LEU A 423 0.84 -1.50 4.20
N ALA A 424 1.51 -1.96 3.15
CA ALA A 424 1.66 -3.39 2.88
C ALA A 424 2.49 -4.10 3.95
N ALA A 425 3.59 -3.48 4.41
CA ALA A 425 4.46 -4.02 5.45
C ALA A 425 3.76 -4.07 6.83
N THR A 426 2.99 -3.04 7.18
CA THR A 426 2.26 -2.97 8.46
C THR A 426 1.30 -4.15 8.64
N LYS A 427 0.70 -4.67 7.57
CA LYS A 427 -0.13 -5.88 7.64
C LYS A 427 0.64 -7.11 8.12
N THR A 428 1.92 -7.18 7.80
CA THR A 428 2.79 -8.29 8.20
C THR A 428 3.28 -8.12 9.65
N GLU A 429 3.52 -6.87 10.06
CA GLU A 429 4.00 -6.54 11.41
C GLU A 429 2.92 -6.75 12.49
N PHE A 430 1.64 -6.53 12.20
CA PHE A 430 0.53 -6.76 13.13
C PHE A 430 0.33 -8.23 13.53
N PHE A 431 0.85 -9.18 12.78
CA PHE A 431 0.80 -10.59 13.13
C PHE A 431 1.97 -11.06 14.01
N THR A 432 2.95 -10.21 14.21
CA THR A 432 4.11 -10.49 15.07
C THR A 432 4.07 -9.68 16.36
N PHE A 433 2.94 -9.68 17.07
CA PHE A 433 3.02 -9.42 18.51
C PHE A 433 3.71 -10.63 19.15
N GLU A 434 5.01 -10.57 19.30
CA GLU A 434 5.70 -11.41 20.25
C GLU A 434 5.00 -11.22 21.58
N LYS A 435 4.46 -12.31 22.13
CA LYS A 435 4.04 -12.34 23.51
C LYS A 435 5.27 -11.91 24.32
N ALA A 436 5.19 -10.77 24.95
CA ALA A 436 6.17 -10.40 25.95
C ALA A 436 6.26 -11.57 26.94
N ALA A 437 7.43 -12.18 27.00
CA ALA A 437 7.73 -13.29 27.91
C ALA A 437 7.71 -12.80 29.37
#